data_711dcaedc726ab159a26223460c9d41a
#
_entry.id   711dcaedc726ab159a26223460c9d41a
#
_cell.length_a   1.000
_cell.length_b   1.000
_cell.length_c   1.000
_cell.angle_alpha   90.00
_cell.angle_beta   90.00
_cell.angle_gamma   90.00
#
_symmetry.space_group_name_H-M   'P 1'
#
loop_
_entity.id
_entity.type
_entity.pdbx_description
1 polymer ?
#
loop_
_entity_poly.entity_id
_entity_poly.type
_entity_poly.pdbx_seq_one_letter_code
_entity_poly.pdbx_strand_id
1 'polypeptide(L)'
;MIPLSLAHLTVLDVGPPELFDLAAQAGYQDVGIRVLPAIPGAVSYPLSAPAVKEWRRRMRAAGVGVYDVEFIPLTPEVEVARYAGTLALAAELGARRLNVSGDDADFGRVADKFAALCDLAAPLGIGVDLEFMRFRIVANLAQAQEIVTRAARPNGRILLDVMHFHRTGGTAEQLRQVQARLFGTVQLCDGPAKDPGDAGAAQEAREARLFPGEGEFPIVDYLNALPAGLPVGVELPTAGSHPELTRLQRATRACATSRRVLESWRPSR
;
A
#
# COMPACT_ATOMS: atom_id res chain seq x y z
N MET A 1 -5.73 -2.85 -20.09
CA MET A 1 -5.90 -1.82 -19.06
C MET A 1 -5.24 -2.34 -17.79
N ILE A 2 -4.41 -1.53 -17.10
CA ILE A 2 -3.75 -1.93 -15.85
C ILE A 2 -4.80 -2.05 -14.75
N PRO A 3 -4.88 -3.20 -14.04
CA PRO A 3 -5.78 -3.34 -12.89
C PRO A 3 -5.39 -2.37 -11.77
N LEU A 4 -6.39 -1.76 -11.13
CA LEU A 4 -6.19 -0.88 -9.98
C LEU A 4 -6.76 -1.49 -8.71
N SER A 5 -6.03 -1.38 -7.61
CA SER A 5 -6.50 -1.69 -6.26
C SER A 5 -6.83 -0.40 -5.51
N LEU A 6 -8.01 -0.35 -4.88
CA LEU A 6 -8.38 0.73 -3.96
C LEU A 6 -7.79 0.41 -2.57
N ALA A 7 -6.75 1.13 -2.16
CA ALA A 7 -6.20 0.99 -0.81
C ALA A 7 -7.21 1.45 0.24
N HIS A 8 -7.33 0.69 1.33
CA HIS A 8 -8.39 0.93 2.34
C HIS A 8 -8.29 2.31 2.98
N LEU A 9 -7.09 2.84 3.15
CA LEU A 9 -6.88 4.16 3.75
C LEU A 9 -7.61 5.28 3.00
N THR A 10 -7.86 5.13 1.70
CA THR A 10 -8.62 6.09 0.88
C THR A 10 -10.05 6.30 1.39
N VAL A 11 -10.66 5.24 1.95
CA VAL A 11 -12.04 5.20 2.46
C VAL A 11 -12.11 4.35 3.73
N LEU A 12 -11.19 4.54 4.67
CA LEU A 12 -11.00 3.67 5.84
C LEU A 12 -12.21 3.57 6.76
N ASP A 13 -13.11 4.52 6.68
CA ASP A 13 -14.38 4.56 7.42
C ASP A 13 -15.48 3.68 6.79
N VAL A 14 -15.18 2.98 5.68
CA VAL A 14 -16.07 2.04 4.99
C VAL A 14 -15.70 0.62 5.37
N GLY A 15 -16.62 -0.16 5.94
CA GLY A 15 -16.36 -1.57 6.28
C GLY A 15 -16.22 -2.46 5.02
N PRO A 16 -15.49 -3.59 5.09
CA PRO A 16 -15.17 -4.40 3.93
C PRO A 16 -16.35 -4.84 3.04
N PRO A 17 -17.54 -5.22 3.56
CA PRO A 17 -18.68 -5.53 2.70
C PRO A 17 -19.11 -4.38 1.80
N GLU A 18 -19.15 -3.15 2.34
CA GLU A 18 -19.47 -1.93 1.59
C GLU A 18 -18.30 -1.50 0.69
N LEU A 19 -17.05 -1.74 1.11
CA LEU A 19 -15.85 -1.42 0.35
C LEU A 19 -15.83 -2.14 -1.01
N PHE A 20 -16.24 -3.42 -1.08
CA PHE A 20 -16.31 -4.15 -2.34
C PHE A 20 -17.33 -3.53 -3.31
N ASP A 21 -18.51 -3.17 -2.81
CA ASP A 21 -19.55 -2.55 -3.62
C ASP A 21 -19.12 -1.16 -4.11
N LEU A 22 -18.47 -0.38 -3.24
CA LEU A 22 -17.93 0.94 -3.56
C LEU A 22 -16.81 0.84 -4.60
N ALA A 23 -15.89 -0.10 -4.44
CA ALA A 23 -14.78 -0.30 -5.37
C ALA A 23 -15.27 -0.70 -6.77
N ALA A 24 -16.25 -1.60 -6.85
CA ALA A 24 -16.88 -1.99 -8.12
C ALA A 24 -17.52 -0.78 -8.82
N GLN A 25 -18.32 0.01 -8.09
CA GLN A 25 -18.96 1.21 -8.61
C GLN A 25 -17.95 2.26 -9.06
N ALA A 26 -16.83 2.40 -8.36
CA ALA A 26 -15.76 3.34 -8.69
C ALA A 26 -14.84 2.86 -9.83
N GLY A 27 -14.94 1.59 -10.26
CA GLY A 27 -14.19 1.03 -11.39
C GLY A 27 -12.86 0.36 -11.04
N TYR A 28 -12.67 -0.04 -9.77
CA TYR A 28 -11.52 -0.83 -9.33
C TYR A 28 -11.74 -2.33 -9.53
N GLN A 29 -10.66 -3.08 -9.72
CA GLN A 29 -10.67 -4.52 -9.86
C GLN A 29 -10.35 -5.25 -8.55
N ASP A 30 -9.57 -4.59 -7.69
CA ASP A 30 -9.14 -5.12 -6.40
C ASP A 30 -9.28 -4.04 -5.30
N VAL A 31 -9.24 -4.47 -4.05
CA VAL A 31 -9.10 -3.60 -2.87
C VAL A 31 -7.95 -4.06 -1.98
N GLY A 32 -7.36 -3.14 -1.24
CA GLY A 32 -6.61 -3.43 -0.02
C GLY A 32 -7.56 -3.47 1.18
N ILE A 33 -7.24 -4.21 2.24
CA ILE A 33 -8.05 -4.24 3.46
C ILE A 33 -7.18 -4.08 4.70
N ARG A 34 -7.50 -3.08 5.53
CA ARG A 34 -6.86 -2.89 6.84
C ARG A 34 -7.43 -3.87 7.85
N VAL A 35 -6.81 -5.05 7.92
CA VAL A 35 -7.24 -6.12 8.84
C VAL A 35 -6.58 -6.03 10.22
N LEU A 36 -5.49 -5.27 10.34
CA LEU A 36 -4.73 -5.03 11.56
C LEU A 36 -4.57 -3.51 11.79
N PRO A 37 -4.62 -3.03 13.03
CA PRO A 37 -4.46 -1.62 13.32
C PRO A 37 -3.02 -1.15 13.09
N ALA A 38 -2.82 -0.02 12.39
CA ALA A 38 -1.50 0.57 12.15
C ALA A 38 -0.81 1.09 13.42
N ILE A 39 -1.61 1.45 14.42
CA ILE A 39 -1.21 1.79 15.79
C ILE A 39 -2.31 1.27 16.74
N PRO A 40 -2.03 1.02 18.03
CA PRO A 40 -3.04 0.59 18.98
C PRO A 40 -4.28 1.49 18.97
N GLY A 41 -5.47 0.89 18.85
CA GLY A 41 -6.76 1.61 18.83
C GLY A 41 -7.15 2.24 17.49
N ALA A 42 -6.29 2.18 16.45
CA ALA A 42 -6.66 2.65 15.12
C ALA A 42 -7.73 1.75 14.47
N VAL A 43 -8.48 2.33 13.53
CA VAL A 43 -9.51 1.61 12.77
C VAL A 43 -8.88 0.44 12.02
N SER A 44 -9.47 -0.73 12.19
CA SER A 44 -9.14 -1.95 11.44
C SER A 44 -10.35 -2.88 11.43
N TYR A 45 -10.33 -3.85 10.53
CA TYR A 45 -11.40 -4.81 10.31
C TYR A 45 -10.85 -6.23 10.45
N PRO A 46 -10.74 -6.76 11.70
CA PRO A 46 -10.09 -8.04 11.95
C PRO A 46 -10.77 -9.20 11.21
N LEU A 47 -9.94 -10.10 10.70
CA LEU A 47 -10.41 -11.31 10.04
C LEU A 47 -10.92 -12.33 11.06
N SER A 48 -12.02 -12.98 10.68
CA SER A 48 -12.56 -14.16 11.35
C SER A 48 -13.19 -15.07 10.30
N ALA A 49 -13.36 -16.35 10.59
CA ALA A 49 -13.95 -17.27 9.63
C ALA A 49 -15.37 -16.86 9.16
N PRO A 50 -16.27 -16.35 10.04
CA PRO A 50 -17.54 -15.78 9.60
C PRO A 50 -17.39 -14.56 8.69
N ALA A 51 -16.49 -13.63 9.04
CA ALA A 51 -16.22 -12.44 8.21
C ALA A 51 -15.69 -12.83 6.84
N VAL A 52 -14.70 -13.73 6.76
CA VAL A 52 -14.14 -14.23 5.49
C VAL A 52 -15.24 -14.84 4.60
N LYS A 53 -16.13 -15.65 5.17
CA LYS A 53 -17.27 -16.24 4.42
C LYS A 53 -18.16 -15.17 3.83
N GLU A 54 -18.55 -14.16 4.62
CA GLU A 54 -19.39 -13.06 4.14
C GLU A 54 -18.68 -12.20 3.11
N TRP A 55 -17.41 -11.84 3.35
CA TRP A 55 -16.65 -11.00 2.43
C TRP A 55 -16.42 -11.69 1.09
N ARG A 56 -16.10 -12.99 1.07
CA ARG A 56 -16.01 -13.77 -0.17
C ARG A 56 -17.30 -13.78 -0.99
N ARG A 57 -18.47 -13.81 -0.29
CA ARG A 57 -19.77 -13.72 -0.96
C ARG A 57 -19.92 -12.34 -1.63
N ARG A 58 -19.59 -11.26 -0.91
CA ARG A 58 -19.67 -9.89 -1.43
C ARG A 58 -18.69 -9.64 -2.55
N MET A 59 -17.43 -10.04 -2.41
CA MET A 59 -16.42 -9.97 -3.46
C MET A 59 -16.90 -10.58 -4.77
N ARG A 60 -17.47 -11.82 -4.69
CA ARG A 60 -17.99 -12.48 -5.89
C ARG A 60 -19.18 -11.72 -6.51
N ALA A 61 -20.06 -11.19 -5.69
CA ALA A 61 -21.21 -10.43 -6.18
C ALA A 61 -20.78 -9.10 -6.83
N ALA A 62 -19.77 -8.43 -6.27
CA ALA A 62 -19.23 -7.19 -6.78
C ALA A 62 -18.24 -7.36 -7.95
N GLY A 63 -17.70 -8.56 -8.15
CA GLY A 63 -16.64 -8.82 -9.15
C GLY A 63 -15.30 -8.16 -8.78
N VAL A 64 -15.02 -7.95 -7.48
CA VAL A 64 -13.81 -7.30 -6.98
C VAL A 64 -13.00 -8.27 -6.14
N GLY A 65 -11.67 -8.29 -6.33
CA GLY A 65 -10.74 -9.11 -5.56
C GLY A 65 -10.14 -8.39 -4.35
N VAL A 66 -9.38 -9.14 -3.53
CA VAL A 66 -8.49 -8.56 -2.51
C VAL A 66 -7.07 -8.66 -3.03
N TYR A 67 -6.41 -7.51 -3.20
CA TYR A 67 -5.01 -7.46 -3.61
C TYR A 67 -4.08 -7.61 -2.42
N ASP A 68 -4.28 -6.77 -1.41
CA ASP A 68 -3.42 -6.74 -0.22
C ASP A 68 -4.22 -6.66 1.07
N VAL A 69 -3.57 -7.09 2.13
CA VAL A 69 -4.01 -6.84 3.51
C VAL A 69 -2.94 -6.01 4.23
N GLU A 70 -3.38 -5.19 5.15
CA GLU A 70 -2.53 -4.29 5.90
C GLU A 70 -2.99 -4.23 7.37
N PHE A 71 -2.20 -3.92 8.33
CA PHE A 71 -0.87 -3.33 8.30
C PHE A 71 -0.09 -3.89 9.49
N ILE A 72 1.18 -4.29 9.35
CA ILE A 72 2.01 -4.75 10.47
C ILE A 72 3.22 -3.81 10.61
N PRO A 73 3.29 -2.98 11.67
CA PRO A 73 4.52 -2.28 12.02
C PRO A 73 5.53 -3.26 12.64
N LEU A 74 6.70 -3.40 12.04
CA LEU A 74 7.79 -4.26 12.55
C LEU A 74 8.55 -3.53 13.65
N THR A 75 8.00 -3.54 14.87
CA THR A 75 8.60 -2.97 16.07
C THR A 75 9.51 -3.99 16.78
N PRO A 76 10.33 -3.58 17.77
CA PRO A 76 11.13 -4.53 18.60
C PRO A 76 10.29 -5.63 19.25
N GLU A 77 9.03 -5.35 19.59
CA GLU A 77 8.15 -6.27 20.35
C GLU A 77 7.31 -7.19 19.44
N VAL A 78 7.30 -6.95 18.12
CA VAL A 78 6.50 -7.78 17.21
C VAL A 78 6.93 -9.24 17.23
N GLU A 79 5.97 -10.10 17.52
CA GLU A 79 6.07 -11.56 17.46
C GLU A 79 5.42 -12.07 16.17
N VAL A 80 6.22 -12.38 15.16
CA VAL A 80 5.76 -12.74 13.82
C VAL A 80 4.81 -13.95 13.81
N ALA A 81 5.06 -14.95 14.64
CA ALA A 81 4.23 -16.17 14.70
C ALA A 81 2.75 -15.90 15.04
N ARG A 82 2.45 -14.79 15.70
CA ARG A 82 1.06 -14.40 16.04
C ARG A 82 0.19 -14.10 14.82
N TYR A 83 0.79 -13.81 13.67
CA TYR A 83 0.06 -13.47 12.44
C TYR A 83 -0.32 -14.69 11.59
N ALA A 84 0.08 -15.92 11.97
CA ALA A 84 -0.20 -17.12 11.19
C ALA A 84 -1.70 -17.29 10.88
N GLY A 85 -2.57 -17.16 11.89
CA GLY A 85 -4.02 -17.26 11.71
C GLY A 85 -4.61 -16.17 10.83
N THR A 86 -4.14 -14.92 10.99
CA THR A 86 -4.58 -13.80 10.15
C THR A 86 -4.16 -14.00 8.71
N LEU A 87 -2.93 -14.46 8.45
CA LEU A 87 -2.44 -14.72 7.09
C LEU A 87 -3.18 -15.89 6.42
N ALA A 88 -3.51 -16.94 7.17
CA ALA A 88 -4.33 -18.04 6.64
C ALA A 88 -5.71 -17.54 6.19
N LEU A 89 -6.38 -16.73 7.00
CA LEU A 89 -7.67 -16.12 6.65
C LEU A 89 -7.55 -15.12 5.49
N ALA A 90 -6.45 -14.36 5.42
CA ALA A 90 -6.18 -13.46 4.29
C ALA A 90 -5.98 -14.26 2.97
N ALA A 91 -5.29 -15.38 3.02
CA ALA A 91 -5.14 -16.28 1.87
C ALA A 91 -6.48 -16.84 1.40
N GLU A 92 -7.40 -17.18 2.32
CA GLU A 92 -8.76 -17.61 1.98
C GLU A 92 -9.55 -16.51 1.26
N LEU A 93 -9.28 -15.24 1.53
CA LEU A 93 -9.84 -14.09 0.78
C LEU A 93 -9.19 -13.91 -0.59
N GLY A 94 -8.07 -14.56 -0.84
CA GLY A 94 -7.30 -14.39 -2.07
C GLY A 94 -6.32 -13.23 -2.05
N ALA A 95 -5.95 -12.72 -0.85
CA ALA A 95 -4.95 -11.68 -0.70
C ALA A 95 -3.59 -12.15 -1.28
N ARG A 96 -2.96 -11.30 -2.06
CA ARG A 96 -1.70 -11.57 -2.74
C ARG A 96 -0.50 -10.93 -2.04
N ARG A 97 -0.72 -9.88 -1.26
CA ARG A 97 0.31 -9.11 -0.59
C ARG A 97 -0.09 -8.79 0.86
N LEU A 98 0.91 -8.60 1.70
CA LEU A 98 0.82 -8.07 3.04
C LEU A 98 1.71 -6.83 3.12
N ASN A 99 1.15 -5.68 3.53
CA ASN A 99 1.90 -4.44 3.70
C ASN A 99 2.38 -4.29 5.15
N VAL A 100 3.67 -3.95 5.30
CA VAL A 100 4.34 -3.76 6.59
C VAL A 100 5.19 -2.50 6.59
N SER A 101 5.46 -1.92 7.77
CA SER A 101 6.47 -0.86 7.95
C SER A 101 7.61 -1.30 8.87
N GLY A 102 8.74 -0.59 8.81
CA GLY A 102 9.85 -0.79 9.73
C GLY A 102 9.86 0.28 10.82
N ASP A 103 9.68 -0.15 12.08
CA ASP A 103 9.57 0.73 13.25
C ASP A 103 10.55 0.34 14.36
N ASP A 104 11.75 -0.07 13.98
CA ASP A 104 12.85 -0.43 14.86
C ASP A 104 14.15 0.17 14.33
N ALA A 105 14.94 0.79 15.21
CA ALA A 105 16.23 1.37 14.86
C ALA A 105 17.31 0.33 14.50
N ASP A 106 17.13 -0.93 14.92
CA ASP A 106 17.98 -2.05 14.53
C ASP A 106 17.47 -2.65 13.21
N PHE A 107 17.99 -2.18 12.09
CA PHE A 107 17.64 -2.67 10.75
C PHE A 107 17.95 -4.15 10.54
N GLY A 108 18.90 -4.71 11.32
CA GLY A 108 19.14 -6.14 11.35
C GLY A 108 17.94 -6.90 11.87
N ARG A 109 17.41 -6.47 13.00
CA ARG A 109 16.23 -7.07 13.61
C ARG A 109 14.98 -6.85 12.74
N VAL A 110 14.83 -5.69 12.07
CA VAL A 110 13.75 -5.47 11.08
C VAL A 110 13.88 -6.48 9.94
N ALA A 111 15.07 -6.68 9.39
CA ALA A 111 15.30 -7.62 8.28
C ALA A 111 15.01 -9.08 8.71
N ASP A 112 15.38 -9.48 9.93
CA ASP A 112 15.11 -10.83 10.46
C ASP A 112 13.60 -11.05 10.63
N LYS A 113 12.85 -10.07 11.17
CA LYS A 113 11.39 -10.13 11.31
C LYS A 113 10.68 -10.10 9.96
N PHE A 114 11.15 -9.28 9.03
CA PHE A 114 10.64 -9.24 7.67
C PHE A 114 10.86 -10.60 6.97
N ALA A 115 12.04 -11.19 7.09
CA ALA A 115 12.33 -12.52 6.56
C ALA A 115 11.42 -13.60 7.18
N ALA A 116 11.27 -13.60 8.49
CA ALA A 116 10.38 -14.54 9.20
C ALA A 116 8.91 -14.39 8.74
N LEU A 117 8.47 -13.15 8.50
CA LEU A 117 7.11 -12.89 7.99
C LEU A 117 6.95 -13.35 6.54
N CYS A 118 7.97 -13.16 5.71
CA CYS A 118 8.02 -13.72 4.36
C CYS A 118 7.93 -15.25 4.38
N ASP A 119 8.70 -15.91 5.25
CA ASP A 119 8.69 -17.36 5.39
C ASP A 119 7.33 -17.88 5.86
N LEU A 120 6.65 -17.16 6.77
CA LEU A 120 5.31 -17.47 7.24
C LEU A 120 4.25 -17.30 6.12
N ALA A 121 4.39 -16.30 5.27
CA ALA A 121 3.45 -15.95 4.21
C ALA A 121 3.63 -16.79 2.93
N ALA A 122 4.85 -17.25 2.64
CA ALA A 122 5.19 -17.95 1.40
C ALA A 122 4.36 -19.22 1.11
N PRO A 123 4.11 -20.13 2.08
CA PRO A 123 3.27 -21.31 1.85
C PRO A 123 1.81 -20.97 1.50
N LEU A 124 1.38 -19.75 1.84
CA LEU A 124 0.03 -19.24 1.59
C LEU A 124 -0.08 -18.49 0.25
N GLY A 125 1.02 -18.40 -0.50
CA GLY A 125 1.07 -17.65 -1.76
C GLY A 125 1.05 -16.12 -1.57
N ILE A 126 1.29 -15.61 -0.35
CA ILE A 126 1.29 -14.19 -0.03
C ILE A 126 2.73 -13.66 -0.08
N GLY A 127 2.93 -12.56 -0.79
CA GLY A 127 4.16 -11.77 -0.70
C GLY A 127 4.07 -10.71 0.39
N VAL A 128 5.23 -10.22 0.85
CA VAL A 128 5.31 -9.17 1.86
C VAL A 128 5.97 -7.94 1.27
N ASP A 129 5.32 -6.78 1.40
CA ASP A 129 5.80 -5.49 0.91
C ASP A 129 6.18 -4.58 2.09
N LEU A 130 7.45 -4.16 2.14
CA LEU A 130 7.95 -3.19 3.10
C LEU A 130 7.72 -1.78 2.55
N GLU A 131 6.84 -1.04 3.20
CA GLU A 131 6.59 0.37 2.94
C GLU A 131 7.49 1.23 3.83
N PHE A 132 8.24 2.14 3.23
CA PHE A 132 8.97 3.18 3.94
C PHE A 132 8.13 4.46 4.01
N MET A 133 8.17 5.15 5.14
CA MET A 133 7.39 6.37 5.37
C MET A 133 8.23 7.39 6.11
N ARG A 134 8.27 8.64 5.62
CA ARG A 134 9.08 9.73 6.19
C ARG A 134 8.98 9.86 7.72
N PHE A 135 7.82 9.56 8.29
CA PHE A 135 7.55 9.67 9.73
C PHE A 135 7.71 8.34 10.50
N ARG A 136 8.27 7.32 9.86
CA ARG A 136 8.64 6.03 10.47
C ARG A 136 10.17 5.91 10.59
N ILE A 137 10.65 4.89 11.30
CA ILE A 137 12.09 4.65 11.45
C ILE A 137 12.70 4.22 10.11
N VAL A 138 12.05 3.31 9.38
CA VAL A 138 12.40 3.04 7.98
C VAL A 138 11.73 4.12 7.13
N ALA A 139 12.46 5.19 6.86
CA ALA A 139 11.91 6.43 6.34
C ALA A 139 12.06 6.62 4.83
N ASN A 140 12.99 5.91 4.17
CA ASN A 140 13.34 6.16 2.77
C ASN A 140 13.68 4.88 1.99
N LEU A 141 13.76 5.02 0.66
CA LEU A 141 14.02 3.91 -0.26
C LEU A 141 15.33 3.16 0.03
N ALA A 142 16.41 3.86 0.39
CA ALA A 142 17.71 3.21 0.64
C ALA A 142 17.64 2.28 1.85
N GLN A 143 16.97 2.69 2.92
CA GLN A 143 16.77 1.87 4.12
C GLN A 143 15.88 0.67 3.83
N ALA A 144 14.78 0.85 3.08
CA ALA A 144 13.91 -0.26 2.68
C ALA A 144 14.66 -1.25 1.78
N GLN A 145 15.48 -0.76 0.84
CA GLN A 145 16.31 -1.60 -0.03
C GLN A 145 17.33 -2.42 0.77
N GLU A 146 17.99 -1.82 1.76
CA GLU A 146 18.93 -2.51 2.65
C GLU A 146 18.24 -3.68 3.37
N ILE A 147 17.09 -3.41 4.00
CA ILE A 147 16.34 -4.40 4.77
C ILE A 147 15.86 -5.55 3.89
N VAL A 148 15.20 -5.24 2.75
CA VAL A 148 14.68 -6.28 1.83
C VAL A 148 15.81 -7.11 1.23
N THR A 149 16.94 -6.48 0.89
CA THR A 149 18.12 -7.18 0.37
C THR A 149 18.73 -8.09 1.42
N ARG A 150 18.87 -7.62 2.66
CA ARG A 150 19.40 -8.40 3.80
C ARG A 150 18.49 -9.57 4.15
N ALA A 151 17.18 -9.38 4.14
CA ALA A 151 16.20 -10.44 4.37
C ALA A 151 16.28 -11.57 3.33
N ALA A 152 16.65 -11.25 2.10
CA ALA A 152 16.91 -12.18 1.00
C ALA A 152 15.79 -13.20 0.76
N ARG A 153 14.52 -12.76 0.79
CA ARG A 153 13.36 -13.63 0.52
C ARG A 153 12.72 -13.31 -0.83
N PRO A 154 12.40 -14.32 -1.66
CA PRO A 154 11.88 -14.10 -3.02
C PRO A 154 10.48 -13.47 -3.05
N ASN A 155 9.69 -13.63 -1.99
CA ASN A 155 8.37 -13.05 -1.83
C ASN A 155 8.37 -11.73 -1.03
N GLY A 156 9.55 -11.27 -0.54
CA GLY A 156 9.73 -9.99 0.15
C GLY A 156 10.11 -8.90 -0.84
N ARG A 157 9.43 -7.76 -0.82
CA ARG A 157 9.63 -6.65 -1.76
C ARG A 157 9.41 -5.29 -1.09
N ILE A 158 9.62 -4.22 -1.84
CA ILE A 158 9.39 -2.85 -1.43
C ILE A 158 8.04 -2.39 -1.99
N LEU A 159 7.20 -1.81 -1.16
CA LEU A 159 6.07 -0.99 -1.59
C LEU A 159 6.58 0.43 -1.77
N LEU A 160 6.37 0.99 -2.95
CA LEU A 160 6.69 2.37 -3.26
C LEU A 160 5.41 3.21 -3.23
N ASP A 161 5.17 3.92 -2.14
CA ASP A 161 4.19 5.01 -2.12
C ASP A 161 4.84 6.27 -2.69
N VAL A 162 4.19 6.85 -3.70
CA VAL A 162 4.72 8.01 -4.44
C VAL A 162 4.96 9.21 -3.53
N MET A 163 4.06 9.46 -2.56
CA MET A 163 4.22 10.58 -1.64
C MET A 163 5.40 10.38 -0.68
N HIS A 164 5.50 9.20 -0.07
CA HIS A 164 6.61 8.92 0.85
C HIS A 164 7.95 8.98 0.13
N PHE A 165 8.00 8.48 -1.09
CA PHE A 165 9.19 8.57 -1.92
C PHE A 165 9.54 10.03 -2.26
N HIS A 166 8.57 10.82 -2.74
CA HIS A 166 8.79 12.22 -3.09
C HIS A 166 9.22 13.06 -1.88
N ARG A 167 8.54 12.90 -0.74
CA ARG A 167 8.80 13.67 0.49
C ARG A 167 10.13 13.33 1.17
N THR A 168 10.80 12.25 0.77
CA THR A 168 12.17 11.91 1.21
C THR A 168 13.24 12.28 0.19
N GLY A 169 12.91 13.13 -0.79
CA GLY A 169 13.83 13.60 -1.81
C GLY A 169 14.14 12.55 -2.89
N GLY A 170 13.22 11.60 -3.08
CA GLY A 170 13.34 10.55 -4.08
C GLY A 170 13.37 11.08 -5.51
N THR A 171 14.23 10.52 -6.35
CA THR A 171 14.41 10.87 -7.76
C THR A 171 14.20 9.67 -8.67
N ALA A 172 13.77 9.91 -9.92
CA ALA A 172 13.63 8.86 -10.93
C ALA A 172 14.95 8.09 -11.16
N GLU A 173 16.08 8.76 -11.02
CA GLU A 173 17.40 8.13 -11.16
C GLU A 173 17.68 7.11 -10.04
N GLN A 174 17.31 7.41 -8.82
CA GLN A 174 17.43 6.45 -7.71
C GLN A 174 16.57 5.20 -7.95
N LEU A 175 15.36 5.36 -8.52
CA LEU A 175 14.51 4.20 -8.87
C LEU A 175 15.17 3.29 -9.91
N ARG A 176 15.82 3.86 -10.95
CA ARG A 176 16.52 3.07 -11.97
C ARG A 176 17.71 2.27 -11.43
N GLN A 177 18.31 2.71 -10.31
CA GLN A 177 19.43 2.04 -9.66
C GLN A 177 19.01 0.85 -8.81
N VAL A 178 17.74 0.75 -8.43
CA VAL A 178 17.21 -0.37 -7.65
C VAL A 178 16.93 -1.55 -8.56
N GLN A 179 17.32 -2.75 -8.15
CA GLN A 179 17.01 -3.96 -8.90
C GLN A 179 15.49 -4.14 -9.05
N ALA A 180 15.01 -4.30 -10.29
CA ALA A 180 13.58 -4.39 -10.61
C ALA A 180 12.80 -5.40 -9.75
N ARG A 181 13.42 -6.55 -9.42
CA ARG A 181 12.82 -7.60 -8.59
C ARG A 181 12.50 -7.19 -7.15
N LEU A 182 13.08 -6.09 -6.66
CA LEU A 182 12.84 -5.60 -5.31
C LEU A 182 11.55 -4.79 -5.20
N PHE A 183 10.98 -4.30 -6.29
CA PHE A 183 9.69 -3.62 -6.24
C PHE A 183 8.54 -4.62 -6.24
N GLY A 184 7.57 -4.42 -5.34
CA GLY A 184 6.36 -5.23 -5.21
C GLY A 184 5.11 -4.52 -5.73
N THR A 185 4.81 -3.39 -5.14
CA THR A 185 3.62 -2.59 -5.42
C THR A 185 4.00 -1.12 -5.53
N VAL A 186 3.31 -0.38 -6.40
CA VAL A 186 3.35 1.09 -6.38
C VAL A 186 2.00 1.62 -5.92
N GLN A 187 1.99 2.57 -4.98
CA GLN A 187 0.79 3.29 -4.56
C GLN A 187 0.80 4.71 -5.13
N LEU A 188 -0.29 5.06 -5.82
CA LEU A 188 -0.47 6.35 -6.45
C LEU A 188 -1.27 7.30 -5.57
N CYS A 189 -0.73 8.48 -5.44
CA CYS A 189 -1.37 9.71 -4.96
C CYS A 189 -0.60 10.89 -5.53
N ASP A 190 -0.99 12.10 -5.19
CA ASP A 190 -0.28 13.33 -5.51
C ASP A 190 -0.23 14.24 -4.28
N GLY A 191 0.45 15.34 -4.37
CA GLY A 191 0.55 16.33 -3.31
C GLY A 191 1.02 17.69 -3.83
N PRO A 192 0.93 18.74 -2.99
CA PRO A 192 1.41 20.07 -3.36
C PRO A 192 2.94 20.12 -3.41
N ALA A 193 3.52 21.06 -4.18
CA ALA A 193 4.96 21.32 -4.18
C ALA A 193 5.51 21.63 -2.80
N LYS A 194 4.74 22.37 -2.00
CA LYS A 194 5.16 22.76 -0.66
C LYS A 194 5.22 21.55 0.27
N ASP A 195 6.41 21.26 0.76
CA ASP A 195 6.63 20.24 1.79
C ASP A 195 6.07 20.72 3.14
N PRO A 196 5.20 19.92 3.82
CA PRO A 196 4.66 20.28 5.12
C PRO A 196 5.70 20.20 6.26
N GLY A 197 6.92 19.70 5.99
CA GLY A 197 7.94 19.39 6.97
C GLY A 197 7.60 18.16 7.82
N ASP A 198 8.52 17.78 8.72
CA ASP A 198 8.37 16.55 9.52
C ASP A 198 7.14 16.61 10.43
N ALA A 199 6.84 17.76 11.00
CA ALA A 199 5.66 17.94 11.86
C ALA A 199 4.33 17.73 11.13
N GLY A 200 4.26 18.06 9.84
CA GLY A 200 3.05 17.92 9.01
C GLY A 200 2.98 16.61 8.22
N ALA A 201 4.08 15.86 8.12
CA ALA A 201 4.19 14.71 7.23
C ALA A 201 3.14 13.61 7.50
N ALA A 202 2.89 13.28 8.76
CA ALA A 202 1.91 12.27 9.12
C ALA A 202 0.46 12.72 8.86
N GLN A 203 0.18 14.02 9.01
CA GLN A 203 -1.13 14.58 8.70
C GLN A 203 -1.37 14.60 7.19
N GLU A 204 -0.40 15.08 6.39
CA GLU A 204 -0.49 15.04 4.93
C GLU A 204 -0.79 13.62 4.44
N ALA A 205 -0.03 12.63 4.94
CA ALA A 205 -0.18 11.24 4.54
C ALA A 205 -1.57 10.65 4.83
N ARG A 206 -2.24 11.11 5.87
CA ARG A 206 -3.49 10.52 6.37
C ARG A 206 -4.74 11.30 5.99
N GLU A 207 -4.62 12.56 5.54
CA GLU A 207 -5.78 13.45 5.41
C GLU A 207 -5.74 14.35 4.18
N ALA A 208 -4.57 14.62 3.59
CA ALA A 208 -4.38 15.75 2.70
C ALA A 208 -3.65 15.42 1.38
N ARG A 209 -3.71 14.18 0.94
CA ARG A 209 -3.19 13.80 -0.39
C ARG A 209 -4.06 14.40 -1.49
N LEU A 210 -3.47 14.62 -2.66
CA LEU A 210 -4.16 15.10 -3.86
C LEU A 210 -4.38 13.96 -4.85
N PHE A 211 -5.34 14.14 -5.74
CA PHE A 211 -5.63 13.17 -6.80
C PHE A 211 -4.46 13.10 -7.79
N PRO A 212 -4.05 11.90 -8.24
CA PRO A 212 -2.94 11.73 -9.17
C PRO A 212 -3.07 12.62 -10.41
N GLY A 213 -2.04 13.43 -10.67
CA GLY A 213 -2.02 14.42 -11.75
C GLY A 213 -2.73 15.74 -11.45
N GLU A 214 -3.20 15.97 -10.23
CA GLU A 214 -3.77 17.24 -9.78
C GLU A 214 -2.86 17.97 -8.77
N GLY A 215 -1.71 17.40 -8.44
CA GLY A 215 -0.65 17.98 -7.65
C GLY A 215 0.59 18.26 -8.49
N GLU A 216 1.74 18.28 -7.81
CA GLU A 216 3.01 18.69 -8.41
C GLU A 216 4.10 17.61 -8.30
N PHE A 217 3.75 16.37 -7.91
CA PHE A 217 4.72 15.29 -7.90
C PHE A 217 5.02 14.82 -9.33
N PRO A 218 6.28 14.53 -9.68
CA PRO A 218 6.65 14.04 -11.01
C PRO A 218 6.30 12.54 -11.17
N ILE A 219 5.02 12.19 -10.99
CA ILE A 219 4.53 10.80 -10.94
C ILE A 219 4.90 10.04 -12.21
N VAL A 220 4.75 10.67 -13.39
CA VAL A 220 5.04 10.04 -14.68
C VAL A 220 6.52 9.70 -14.79
N ASP A 221 7.42 10.57 -14.30
CA ASP A 221 8.86 10.31 -14.30
C ASP A 221 9.22 9.15 -13.38
N TYR A 222 8.57 9.06 -12.21
CA TYR A 222 8.73 7.95 -11.29
C TYR A 222 8.23 6.64 -11.90
N LEU A 223 7.04 6.63 -12.48
CA LEU A 223 6.49 5.46 -13.14
C LEU A 223 7.39 4.97 -14.29
N ASN A 224 7.90 5.88 -15.10
CA ASN A 224 8.81 5.55 -16.22
C ASN A 224 10.17 5.00 -15.74
N ALA A 225 10.55 5.26 -14.50
CA ALA A 225 11.75 4.70 -13.88
C ALA A 225 11.54 3.34 -13.21
N LEU A 226 10.29 2.93 -13.01
CA LEU A 226 9.91 1.66 -12.40
C LEU A 226 9.80 0.53 -13.45
N PRO A 227 9.98 -0.74 -13.04
CA PRO A 227 9.79 -1.87 -13.95
C PRO A 227 8.33 -1.98 -14.42
N ALA A 228 8.18 -2.50 -15.64
CA ALA A 228 6.87 -2.79 -16.21
C ALA A 228 6.08 -3.82 -15.38
N GLY A 229 4.75 -3.70 -15.39
CA GLY A 229 3.85 -4.73 -14.85
C GLY A 229 3.74 -4.75 -13.34
N LEU A 230 4.23 -3.73 -12.64
CA LEU A 230 3.98 -3.60 -11.21
C LEU A 230 2.47 -3.42 -10.95
N PRO A 231 1.93 -4.10 -9.94
CA PRO A 231 0.59 -3.83 -9.43
C PRO A 231 0.48 -2.38 -8.92
N VAL A 232 -0.69 -1.78 -9.14
CA VAL A 232 -0.94 -0.39 -8.81
C VAL A 232 -2.06 -0.28 -7.79
N GLY A 233 -1.73 0.22 -6.60
CA GLY A 233 -2.68 0.68 -5.59
C GLY A 233 -2.97 2.18 -5.76
N VAL A 234 -4.13 2.61 -5.32
CA VAL A 234 -4.50 4.03 -5.21
C VAL A 234 -4.76 4.32 -3.75
N GLU A 235 -3.86 5.06 -3.12
CA GLU A 235 -3.95 5.39 -1.70
C GLU A 235 -4.07 6.89 -1.51
N LEU A 236 -5.29 7.35 -1.24
CA LEU A 236 -5.65 8.73 -1.36
C LEU A 236 -6.63 9.20 -0.26
N PRO A 237 -6.20 9.27 1.01
CA PRO A 237 -7.03 9.85 2.06
C PRO A 237 -7.17 11.36 1.85
N THR A 238 -8.32 11.79 1.37
CA THR A 238 -8.64 13.18 0.99
C THR A 238 -9.85 13.73 1.75
N ALA A 239 -10.31 13.07 2.79
CA ALA A 239 -11.49 13.54 3.54
C ALA A 239 -11.27 14.93 4.17
N GLY A 240 -10.03 15.26 4.53
CA GLY A 240 -9.65 16.57 5.05
C GLY A 240 -9.53 17.65 3.98
N SER A 241 -9.00 17.31 2.79
CA SER A 241 -8.80 18.25 1.67
C SER A 241 -10.06 18.42 0.78
N HIS A 242 -10.95 17.41 0.75
CA HIS A 242 -12.17 17.41 -0.06
C HIS A 242 -13.39 16.93 0.75
N PRO A 243 -13.77 17.66 1.82
CA PRO A 243 -14.89 17.28 2.68
C PRO A 243 -16.26 17.30 1.96
N GLU A 244 -16.37 18.01 0.84
CA GLU A 244 -17.57 18.09 0.03
C GLU A 244 -17.85 16.82 -0.77
N LEU A 245 -16.85 15.96 -0.99
CA LEU A 245 -17.01 14.75 -1.79
C LEU A 245 -17.49 13.58 -0.93
N THR A 246 -18.45 12.84 -1.44
CA THR A 246 -18.84 11.54 -0.86
C THR A 246 -17.72 10.51 -1.04
N ARG A 247 -17.75 9.41 -0.27
CA ARG A 247 -16.79 8.30 -0.40
C ARG A 247 -16.71 7.76 -1.84
N LEU A 248 -17.86 7.55 -2.48
CA LEU A 248 -17.93 7.07 -3.86
C LEU A 248 -17.35 8.10 -4.85
N GLN A 249 -17.65 9.39 -4.67
CA GLN A 249 -17.10 10.44 -5.52
C GLN A 249 -15.57 10.52 -5.41
N ARG A 250 -15.01 10.42 -4.18
CA ARG A 250 -13.56 10.36 -3.96
C ARG A 250 -12.94 9.15 -4.65
N ALA A 251 -13.46 7.95 -4.41
CA ALA A 251 -12.96 6.73 -5.03
C ALA A 251 -13.06 6.75 -6.56
N THR A 252 -14.17 7.24 -7.13
CA THR A 252 -14.36 7.33 -8.58
C THR A 252 -13.40 8.34 -9.21
N ARG A 253 -13.22 9.53 -8.59
CA ARG A 253 -12.27 10.54 -9.07
C ARG A 253 -10.84 10.01 -8.99
N ALA A 254 -10.47 9.37 -7.88
CA ALA A 254 -9.15 8.77 -7.68
C ALA A 254 -8.85 7.69 -8.75
N CYS A 255 -9.82 6.83 -9.06
CA CYS A 255 -9.70 5.85 -10.14
C CYS A 255 -9.48 6.53 -11.51
N ALA A 256 -10.31 7.50 -11.85
CA ALA A 256 -10.26 8.19 -13.14
C ALA A 256 -8.94 8.96 -13.34
N THR A 257 -8.49 9.68 -12.32
CA THR A 257 -7.23 10.45 -12.37
C THR A 257 -6.01 9.52 -12.43
N SER A 258 -6.00 8.43 -11.65
CA SER A 258 -4.95 7.41 -11.73
C SER A 258 -4.85 6.78 -13.13
N ARG A 259 -5.98 6.46 -13.76
CA ARG A 259 -5.99 5.92 -15.13
C ARG A 259 -5.38 6.89 -16.13
N ARG A 260 -5.70 8.20 -16.04
CA ARG A 260 -5.10 9.24 -16.91
C ARG A 260 -3.58 9.32 -16.75
N VAL A 261 -3.08 9.27 -15.52
CA VAL A 261 -1.63 9.24 -15.25
C VAL A 261 -0.98 8.00 -15.87
N LEU A 262 -1.62 6.83 -15.70
CA LEU A 262 -1.11 5.56 -16.23
C LEU A 262 -1.15 5.48 -17.76
N GLU A 263 -1.96 6.26 -18.46
CA GLU A 263 -1.93 6.38 -19.93
C GLU A 263 -0.59 6.96 -20.43
N SER A 264 0.09 7.74 -19.60
CA SER A 264 1.42 8.31 -19.89
C SER A 264 2.58 7.40 -19.45
N TRP A 265 2.31 6.31 -18.75
CA TRP A 265 3.35 5.38 -18.31
C TRP A 265 3.98 4.63 -19.48
N ARG A 266 5.27 4.82 -19.65
CA ARG A 266 6.10 4.14 -20.68
C ARG A 266 7.26 3.47 -19.95
N PRO A 267 7.03 2.28 -19.35
CA PRO A 267 8.06 1.61 -18.56
C PRO A 267 9.29 1.32 -19.42
N SER A 268 10.47 1.45 -18.81
CA SER A 268 11.71 0.99 -19.37
C SER A 268 11.63 -0.53 -19.61
N ARG A 269 12.12 -1.01 -20.76
CA ARG A 269 12.14 -2.44 -21.10
C ARG A 269 13.15 -3.17 -20.25
#